data_2dd35fa79b5ab25817d16705ba0b681b
#
_entry.id   2dd35fa79b5ab25817d16705ba0b681b
#
_cell.length_a   1.000
_cell.length_b   1.000
_cell.length_c   1.000
_cell.angle_alpha   90.00
_cell.angle_beta   90.00
_cell.angle_gamma   90.00
#
_symmetry.space_group_name_H-M   'P 1'
#
loop_
_entity.id
_entity.type
_entity.pdbx_description
1 polymer ?
#
loop_
_entity_poly.entity_id
_entity_poly.type
_entity_poly.pdbx_seq_one_letter_code
_entity_poly.pdbx_strand_id
1 'polypeptide(L)'
;MGSDLFSNYTIEKTPFLQGGYMKLWKIYHGTHKIRKQEVCIFVFEKKLLEKYPKQEQGGILLTLKCEAHMLVKFKHPSLLSVVEPFVEDKTTLGFVTERFDYSLNSWMSYAKPSKLEIKQMVIELAKTILFLHNDAHVVHNNLNPDVIFIDSNNKIKISGLSFSIEDPPLQGGDIDLNKYTPPSCNNINAQNNFLALPDLSFVAPELVLNNKSFYSSDMFSLGLIIYQILKDHLGDNKTHLFMKLSNNSINSYKNFMNSFDSYLSTKLKFENDDNFLLSKLLQKQYNLRPRVRDIIDTPWFNDPKLKALNFVMNLESNDQKKI
;
A
#
# COMPACT_ATOMS: atom_id res chain seq x y z
N MET A 1 3.59 8.21 28.00
CA MET A 1 3.41 6.91 27.34
C MET A 1 3.76 5.86 28.38
N GLY A 2 2.77 5.19 28.94
CA GLY A 2 2.95 4.34 30.09
C GLY A 2 2.53 2.89 29.86
N SER A 3 2.82 2.32 28.69
CA SER A 3 2.67 0.88 28.53
C SER A 3 4.06 0.24 28.52
N ASP A 4 4.24 -0.78 29.37
CA ASP A 4 5.46 -1.61 29.42
C ASP A 4 5.70 -2.40 28.12
N LEU A 5 4.75 -2.32 27.15
CA LEU A 5 4.77 -3.07 25.90
C LEU A 5 6.06 -2.88 25.09
N PHE A 6 6.65 -1.68 25.14
CA PHE A 6 7.84 -1.36 24.37
C PHE A 6 9.02 -0.97 25.29
N SER A 7 9.08 -1.55 26.48
CA SER A 7 10.11 -1.25 27.50
C SER A 7 11.54 -1.48 27.01
N ASN A 8 11.74 -2.37 26.03
CA ASN A 8 13.04 -2.65 25.41
C ASN A 8 13.52 -1.56 24.43
N TYR A 9 12.69 -0.56 24.17
CA TYR A 9 12.98 0.50 23.20
C TYR A 9 13.08 1.88 23.85
N THR A 10 13.93 2.71 23.30
CA THR A 10 13.86 4.17 23.48
C THR A 10 13.02 4.69 22.33
N ILE A 11 11.93 5.39 22.62
CA ILE A 11 10.93 5.85 21.65
C ILE A 11 10.96 7.37 21.61
N GLU A 12 10.88 7.98 20.44
CA GLU A 12 10.73 9.42 20.29
C GLU A 12 9.40 9.91 20.90
N LYS A 13 9.39 11.15 21.39
CA LYS A 13 8.23 11.70 22.12
C LYS A 13 7.00 11.91 21.24
N THR A 14 7.20 12.22 19.97
CA THR A 14 6.14 12.52 19.00
C THR A 14 6.16 11.52 17.84
N PRO A 15 4.98 11.10 17.35
CA PRO A 15 4.93 10.30 16.14
C PRO A 15 5.39 11.14 14.95
N PHE A 16 6.24 10.58 14.09
CA PHE A 16 6.65 11.24 12.86
C PHE A 16 5.66 11.03 11.71
N LEU A 17 4.81 9.99 11.82
CA LEU A 17 3.82 9.64 10.82
C LEU A 17 2.55 9.07 11.45
N GLN A 18 1.43 9.26 10.76
CA GLN A 18 0.21 8.49 10.98
C GLN A 18 -0.07 7.68 9.72
N GLY A 19 -0.33 6.38 9.84
CA GLY A 19 -0.47 5.48 8.70
C GLY A 19 -1.45 4.33 8.93
N GLY A 20 -1.45 3.39 7.98
CA GLY A 20 -2.31 2.22 8.00
C GLY A 20 -3.79 2.52 7.87
N TYR A 21 -4.62 1.57 8.24
CA TYR A 21 -6.08 1.67 8.14
C TYR A 21 -6.62 2.92 8.86
N MET A 22 -7.33 3.77 8.14
CA MET A 22 -7.91 5.04 8.62
C MET A 22 -6.88 5.98 9.28
N LYS A 23 -5.58 5.81 9.01
CA LYS A 23 -4.46 6.53 9.66
C LYS A 23 -4.47 6.40 11.19
N LEU A 24 -4.94 5.27 11.69
CA LEU A 24 -5.08 5.02 13.13
C LEU A 24 -3.76 4.67 13.81
N TRP A 25 -2.77 4.16 13.07
CA TRP A 25 -1.45 3.91 13.61
C TRP A 25 -0.68 5.22 13.82
N LYS A 26 -0.25 5.48 15.04
CA LYS A 26 0.81 6.45 15.32
C LYS A 26 2.14 5.74 15.20
N ILE A 27 3.02 6.25 14.34
CA ILE A 27 4.30 5.62 14.03
C ILE A 27 5.41 6.48 14.60
N TYR A 28 6.27 5.86 15.39
CA TYR A 28 7.37 6.51 16.09
C TYR A 28 8.70 5.91 15.64
N HIS A 29 9.73 6.72 15.54
CA HIS A 29 11.08 6.20 15.51
C HIS A 29 11.48 5.73 16.91
N GLY A 30 12.26 4.67 16.94
CA GLY A 30 12.79 4.12 18.19
C GLY A 30 14.10 3.40 17.98
N THR A 31 14.76 3.07 19.08
CA THR A 31 16.02 2.32 19.09
C THR A 31 15.95 1.24 20.17
N HIS A 32 16.25 0.01 19.79
CA HIS A 32 16.36 -1.08 20.75
C HIS A 32 17.50 -0.84 21.73
N LYS A 33 17.23 -0.81 23.03
CA LYS A 33 18.18 -0.36 24.08
C LYS A 33 19.47 -1.15 24.08
N ILE A 34 19.40 -2.47 23.89
CA ILE A 34 20.57 -3.37 23.93
C ILE A 34 21.20 -3.50 22.54
N ARG A 35 20.41 -3.90 21.51
CA ARG A 35 20.92 -4.18 20.16
C ARG A 35 21.31 -2.93 19.38
N LYS A 36 20.91 -1.74 19.87
CA LYS A 36 21.11 -0.44 19.18
C LYS A 36 20.51 -0.39 17.77
N GLN A 37 19.60 -1.30 17.46
CA GLN A 37 18.90 -1.36 16.18
C GLN A 37 17.84 -0.25 16.12
N GLU A 38 17.89 0.53 15.05
CA GLU A 38 16.85 1.51 14.72
C GLU A 38 15.60 0.81 14.16
N VAL A 39 14.44 1.27 14.58
CA VAL A 39 13.15 0.65 14.26
C VAL A 39 12.05 1.71 14.09
N CYS A 40 10.92 1.30 13.53
CA CYS A 40 9.66 2.01 13.61
C CYS A 40 8.69 1.25 14.51
N ILE A 41 7.98 1.97 15.38
CA ILE A 41 7.07 1.42 16.36
C ILE A 41 5.67 1.93 16.04
N PHE A 42 4.79 1.01 15.68
CA PHE A 42 3.38 1.26 15.38
C PHE A 42 2.59 1.14 16.68
N VAL A 43 1.88 2.19 17.03
CA VAL A 43 1.11 2.27 18.27
C VAL A 43 -0.31 2.72 17.97
N PHE A 44 -1.28 1.97 18.45
CA PHE A 44 -2.69 2.33 18.44
C PHE A 44 -3.23 2.40 19.86
N GLU A 45 -3.78 3.55 20.24
CA GLU A 45 -4.43 3.76 21.53
C GLU A 45 -5.90 3.37 21.43
N LYS A 46 -6.32 2.31 22.14
CA LYS A 46 -7.69 1.77 22.07
C LYS A 46 -8.78 2.77 22.45
N LYS A 47 -8.47 3.79 23.24
CA LYS A 47 -9.40 4.90 23.54
C LYS A 47 -9.88 5.63 22.28
N LEU A 48 -9.13 5.58 21.20
CA LEU A 48 -9.55 6.17 19.93
C LEU A 48 -10.80 5.50 19.35
N LEU A 49 -11.06 4.24 19.73
CA LEU A 49 -12.28 3.52 19.32
C LEU A 49 -13.55 4.17 19.85
N GLU A 50 -13.49 4.92 20.97
CA GLU A 50 -14.65 5.61 21.53
C GLU A 50 -15.26 6.66 20.58
N LYS A 51 -14.49 7.09 19.59
CA LYS A 51 -14.96 8.01 18.51
C LYS A 51 -15.85 7.31 17.47
N TYR A 52 -15.90 6.00 17.48
CA TYR A 52 -16.64 5.19 16.52
C TYR A 52 -17.82 4.48 17.17
N PRO A 53 -18.89 4.20 16.44
CA PRO A 53 -20.03 3.43 16.94
C PRO A 53 -19.56 2.08 17.51
N LYS A 54 -20.16 1.66 18.63
CA LYS A 54 -19.79 0.39 19.31
C LYS A 54 -19.76 -0.82 18.37
N GLN A 55 -20.65 -0.83 17.40
CA GLN A 55 -20.76 -1.92 16.41
C GLN A 55 -19.53 -2.01 15.48
N GLU A 56 -18.84 -0.88 15.26
CA GLU A 56 -17.69 -0.77 14.35
C GLU A 56 -16.35 -1.03 15.05
N GLN A 57 -16.29 -0.81 16.37
CA GLN A 57 -15.03 -0.86 17.13
C GLN A 57 -14.32 -2.21 17.01
N GLY A 58 -15.08 -3.32 17.06
CA GLY A 58 -14.54 -4.66 16.90
C GLY A 58 -13.92 -4.89 15.51
N GLY A 59 -14.59 -4.42 14.46
CA GLY A 59 -14.11 -4.51 13.08
C GLY A 59 -12.85 -3.70 12.84
N ILE A 60 -12.79 -2.47 13.36
CA ILE A 60 -11.60 -1.61 13.29
C ILE A 60 -10.41 -2.29 13.96
N LEU A 61 -10.60 -2.78 15.19
CA LEU A 61 -9.54 -3.45 15.93
C LEU A 61 -9.01 -4.69 15.22
N LEU A 62 -9.93 -5.48 14.65
CA LEU A 62 -9.58 -6.68 13.89
C LEU A 62 -8.78 -6.33 12.64
N THR A 63 -9.17 -5.30 11.89
CA THR A 63 -8.47 -4.84 10.68
C THR A 63 -7.04 -4.41 11.00
N LEU A 64 -6.83 -3.70 12.13
CA LEU A 64 -5.48 -3.33 12.59
C LEU A 64 -4.63 -4.55 12.97
N LYS A 65 -5.22 -5.55 13.62
CA LYS A 65 -4.54 -6.81 13.97
C LYS A 65 -4.13 -7.60 12.73
N CYS A 66 -5.01 -7.65 11.73
CA CYS A 66 -4.73 -8.31 10.45
C CYS A 66 -3.48 -7.75 9.76
N GLU A 67 -3.29 -6.44 9.74
CA GLU A 67 -2.12 -5.81 9.11
C GLU A 67 -0.81 -6.37 9.68
N ALA A 68 -0.67 -6.35 11.00
CA ALA A 68 0.52 -6.86 11.66
C ALA A 68 0.72 -8.36 11.44
N HIS A 69 -0.36 -9.14 11.48
CA HIS A 69 -0.32 -10.59 11.29
C HIS A 69 0.17 -10.96 9.86
N MET A 70 -0.39 -10.31 8.85
CA MET A 70 -0.04 -10.59 7.45
C MET A 70 1.40 -10.17 7.12
N LEU A 71 1.90 -9.07 7.70
CA LEU A 71 3.30 -8.66 7.56
C LEU A 71 4.29 -9.66 8.20
N VAL A 72 3.90 -10.35 9.27
CA VAL A 72 4.72 -11.42 9.86
C VAL A 72 4.80 -12.64 8.94
N LYS A 73 3.70 -12.95 8.25
CA LYS A 73 3.57 -14.15 7.42
C LYS A 73 4.44 -14.09 6.15
N PHE A 74 4.47 -12.95 5.46
CA PHE A 74 5.17 -12.82 4.19
C PHE A 74 6.53 -12.13 4.35
N LYS A 75 7.55 -12.67 3.70
CA LYS A 75 8.93 -12.17 3.72
C LYS A 75 9.39 -11.85 2.30
N HIS A 76 9.65 -10.57 2.05
CA HIS A 76 10.22 -10.08 0.80
C HIS A 76 11.03 -8.80 1.10
N PRO A 77 12.15 -8.52 0.40
CA PRO A 77 12.97 -7.33 0.68
C PRO A 77 12.22 -6.00 0.63
N SER A 78 11.18 -5.91 -0.21
CA SER A 78 10.35 -4.70 -0.35
C SER A 78 9.01 -4.80 0.40
N LEU A 79 8.76 -5.84 1.20
CA LEU A 79 7.70 -5.83 2.21
C LEU A 79 8.27 -5.33 3.53
N LEU A 80 7.49 -4.54 4.27
CA LEU A 80 7.89 -4.02 5.56
C LEU A 80 8.12 -5.16 6.55
N SER A 81 9.37 -5.30 7.02
CA SER A 81 9.76 -6.41 7.88
C SER A 81 9.39 -6.15 9.34
N VAL A 82 8.68 -7.08 9.95
CA VAL A 82 8.34 -7.03 11.38
C VAL A 82 9.53 -7.55 12.19
N VAL A 83 10.01 -6.71 13.11
CA VAL A 83 11.12 -7.01 14.05
C VAL A 83 10.60 -7.66 15.32
N GLU A 84 9.54 -7.08 15.90
CA GLU A 84 8.81 -7.71 17.00
C GLU A 84 7.33 -7.80 16.63
N PRO A 85 6.73 -8.98 16.80
CA PRO A 85 5.35 -9.20 16.46
C PRO A 85 4.41 -8.37 17.32
N PHE A 86 3.17 -8.47 17.00
CA PHE A 86 2.05 -7.82 17.63
C PHE A 86 2.02 -8.02 19.15
N VAL A 87 1.90 -6.90 19.87
CA VAL A 87 1.72 -6.84 21.31
C VAL A 87 0.47 -6.03 21.67
N GLU A 88 -0.22 -6.45 22.73
CA GLU A 88 -1.49 -5.85 23.12
C GLU A 88 -1.62 -5.85 24.65
N ASP A 89 -2.07 -4.71 25.20
CA ASP A 89 -2.54 -4.60 26.57
C ASP A 89 -3.98 -4.05 26.63
N LYS A 90 -4.44 -3.64 27.81
CA LYS A 90 -5.80 -3.09 28.02
C LYS A 90 -6.04 -1.80 27.22
N THR A 91 -5.01 -1.00 27.00
CA THR A 91 -5.07 0.38 26.48
C THR A 91 -4.47 0.55 25.11
N THR A 92 -3.55 -0.33 24.73
CA THR A 92 -2.65 -0.13 23.60
C THR A 92 -2.51 -1.42 22.78
N LEU A 93 -2.28 -1.22 21.52
CA LEU A 93 -2.00 -2.22 20.50
C LEU A 93 -0.80 -1.76 19.71
N GLY A 94 0.13 -2.66 19.36
CA GLY A 94 1.24 -2.25 18.50
C GLY A 94 2.15 -3.38 18.07
N PHE A 95 3.11 -3.04 17.21
CA PHE A 95 4.15 -3.92 16.69
C PHE A 95 5.37 -3.08 16.28
N VAL A 96 6.51 -3.74 16.09
CA VAL A 96 7.78 -3.10 15.74
C VAL A 96 8.26 -3.59 14.41
N THR A 97 8.71 -2.67 13.53
CA THR A 97 9.21 -2.97 12.19
C THR A 97 10.64 -2.47 12.00
N GLU A 98 11.27 -2.88 10.90
CA GLU A 98 12.46 -2.22 10.40
C GLU A 98 12.23 -0.72 10.23
N ARG A 99 13.32 0.07 10.23
CA ARG A 99 13.26 1.52 10.08
C ARG A 99 12.87 1.92 8.67
N PHE A 100 12.01 2.92 8.58
CA PHE A 100 11.76 3.73 7.39
C PHE A 100 11.59 5.20 7.82
N ASP A 101 11.72 6.13 6.86
CA ASP A 101 11.77 7.56 7.19
C ASP A 101 10.60 8.35 6.61
N TYR A 102 10.00 7.88 5.50
CA TYR A 102 8.93 8.59 4.80
C TYR A 102 7.81 7.65 4.36
N SER A 103 6.59 8.16 4.24
CA SER A 103 5.59 7.58 3.33
C SER A 103 5.89 8.02 1.89
N LEU A 104 5.36 7.31 0.90
CA LEU A 104 5.53 7.71 -0.50
C LEU A 104 5.05 9.15 -0.75
N ASN A 105 3.93 9.54 -0.16
CA ASN A 105 3.41 10.91 -0.28
C ASN A 105 4.38 11.95 0.29
N SER A 106 4.93 11.73 1.48
CA SER A 106 5.87 12.65 2.10
C SER A 106 7.20 12.69 1.35
N TRP A 107 7.69 11.54 0.89
CA TRP A 107 8.92 11.44 0.11
C TRP A 107 8.82 12.18 -1.23
N MET A 108 7.71 12.03 -1.96
CA MET A 108 7.47 12.75 -3.21
C MET A 108 7.53 14.27 -3.02
N SER A 109 6.96 14.77 -1.93
CA SER A 109 6.96 16.20 -1.61
C SER A 109 8.35 16.74 -1.22
N TYR A 110 9.11 15.93 -0.47
CA TYR A 110 10.44 16.29 0.04
C TYR A 110 11.54 16.11 -1.01
N ALA A 111 11.66 14.92 -1.59
CA ALA A 111 12.77 14.54 -2.47
C ALA A 111 12.62 15.10 -3.88
N LYS A 112 11.38 15.39 -4.33
CA LYS A 112 11.08 15.82 -5.72
C LYS A 112 11.80 14.95 -6.75
N PRO A 113 11.57 13.63 -6.75
CA PRO A 113 12.35 12.68 -7.52
C PRO A 113 12.26 12.94 -9.02
N SER A 114 13.33 12.66 -9.72
CA SER A 114 13.35 12.65 -11.17
C SER A 114 12.43 11.55 -11.74
N LYS A 115 12.04 11.68 -12.99
CA LYS A 115 11.23 10.65 -13.67
C LYS A 115 11.91 9.28 -13.67
N LEU A 116 13.24 9.24 -13.70
CA LEU A 116 14.00 7.98 -13.69
C LEU A 116 13.93 7.29 -12.31
N GLU A 117 14.05 8.04 -11.23
CA GLU A 117 13.89 7.52 -9.86
C GLU A 117 12.46 7.02 -9.63
N ILE A 118 11.45 7.75 -10.13
CA ILE A 118 10.05 7.30 -10.10
C ILE A 118 9.90 5.97 -10.84
N LYS A 119 10.44 5.84 -12.05
CA LYS A 119 10.39 4.58 -12.81
C LYS A 119 11.04 3.44 -12.04
N GLN A 120 12.19 3.66 -11.43
CA GLN A 120 12.87 2.65 -10.63
C GLN A 120 12.01 2.18 -9.45
N MET A 121 11.40 3.11 -8.73
CA MET A 121 10.48 2.80 -7.63
C MET A 121 9.27 1.99 -8.11
N VAL A 122 8.66 2.36 -9.24
CA VAL A 122 7.54 1.62 -9.83
C VAL A 122 7.96 0.19 -10.22
N ILE A 123 9.19 -0.01 -10.70
CA ILE A 123 9.72 -1.35 -11.00
C ILE A 123 9.83 -2.18 -9.72
N GLU A 124 10.34 -1.61 -8.63
CA GLU A 124 10.43 -2.32 -7.33
C GLU A 124 9.02 -2.64 -6.80
N LEU A 125 8.07 -1.71 -6.92
CA LEU A 125 6.67 -1.94 -6.57
C LEU A 125 6.06 -3.08 -7.40
N ALA A 126 6.24 -3.06 -8.71
CA ALA A 126 5.74 -4.12 -9.59
C ALA A 126 6.36 -5.50 -9.28
N LYS A 127 7.67 -5.56 -8.96
CA LYS A 127 8.33 -6.80 -8.53
C LYS A 127 7.76 -7.33 -7.21
N THR A 128 7.42 -6.45 -6.28
CA THR A 128 6.79 -6.85 -5.02
C THR A 128 5.37 -7.37 -5.25
N ILE A 129 4.60 -6.74 -6.13
CA ILE A 129 3.28 -7.24 -6.54
C ILE A 129 3.43 -8.60 -7.25
N LEU A 130 4.46 -8.76 -8.09
CA LEU A 130 4.74 -10.05 -8.74
C LEU A 130 4.97 -11.16 -7.71
N PHE A 131 5.78 -10.90 -6.69
CA PHE A 131 5.98 -11.83 -5.57
C PHE A 131 4.67 -12.16 -4.85
N LEU A 132 3.87 -11.14 -4.50
CA LEU A 132 2.59 -11.36 -3.84
C LEU A 132 1.65 -12.23 -4.68
N HIS A 133 1.56 -11.97 -5.99
CA HIS A 133 0.65 -12.68 -6.88
C HIS A 133 1.11 -14.09 -7.23
N ASN A 134 2.41 -14.29 -7.55
CA ASN A 134 2.92 -15.54 -8.11
C ASN A 134 3.48 -16.49 -7.05
N ASP A 135 4.14 -15.95 -6.02
CA ASP A 135 4.84 -16.78 -5.02
C ASP A 135 4.03 -16.90 -3.73
N ALA A 136 3.43 -15.80 -3.29
CA ALA A 136 2.62 -15.78 -2.07
C ALA A 136 1.14 -16.10 -2.31
N HIS A 137 0.66 -16.03 -3.56
CA HIS A 137 -0.75 -16.20 -3.94
C HIS A 137 -1.70 -15.25 -3.20
N VAL A 138 -1.31 -13.98 -3.10
CA VAL A 138 -2.03 -12.94 -2.36
C VAL A 138 -2.41 -11.78 -3.27
N VAL A 139 -3.65 -11.31 -3.15
CA VAL A 139 -4.09 -10.00 -3.63
C VAL A 139 -3.99 -9.02 -2.46
N HIS A 140 -3.38 -7.87 -2.67
CA HIS A 140 -3.15 -6.87 -1.62
C HIS A 140 -4.42 -6.07 -1.26
N ASN A 141 -5.20 -5.66 -2.24
CA ASN A 141 -6.47 -4.91 -2.15
C ASN A 141 -6.42 -3.53 -1.47
N ASN A 142 -5.26 -3.07 -1.04
CA ASN A 142 -5.12 -1.79 -0.33
C ASN A 142 -3.85 -1.03 -0.75
N LEU A 143 -3.37 -1.25 -1.98
CA LEU A 143 -2.22 -0.52 -2.51
C LEU A 143 -2.56 0.95 -2.66
N ASN A 144 -1.86 1.81 -1.93
CA ASN A 144 -1.98 3.26 -1.97
C ASN A 144 -0.69 3.92 -1.42
N PRO A 145 -0.45 5.21 -1.65
CA PRO A 145 0.80 5.87 -1.22
C PRO A 145 1.01 5.95 0.29
N ASP A 146 -0.01 5.77 1.11
CA ASP A 146 0.11 5.83 2.58
C ASP A 146 0.56 4.49 3.20
N VAL A 147 0.57 3.39 2.42
CA VAL A 147 1.07 2.07 2.84
C VAL A 147 2.40 1.70 2.17
N ILE A 148 2.95 2.59 1.35
CA ILE A 148 4.27 2.46 0.75
C ILE A 148 5.21 3.39 1.50
N PHE A 149 6.22 2.83 2.15
CA PHE A 149 7.23 3.57 2.90
C PHE A 149 8.57 3.56 2.17
N ILE A 150 9.41 4.52 2.51
CA ILE A 150 10.74 4.70 1.92
C ILE A 150 11.76 4.71 3.07
N ASP A 151 12.78 3.87 2.98
CA ASP A 151 13.87 3.82 3.94
C ASP A 151 14.97 4.86 3.63
N SER A 152 15.98 4.95 4.49
CA SER A 152 17.12 5.87 4.35
C SER A 152 17.95 5.64 3.07
N ASN A 153 17.81 4.49 2.43
CA ASN A 153 18.48 4.14 1.18
C ASN A 153 17.59 4.34 -0.06
N ASN A 154 16.47 5.05 0.08
CA ASN A 154 15.45 5.23 -0.94
C ASN A 154 14.84 3.90 -1.45
N LYS A 155 14.84 2.84 -0.63
CA LYS A 155 14.18 1.58 -0.95
C LYS A 155 12.74 1.59 -0.47
N ILE A 156 11.85 1.02 -1.28
CA ILE A 156 10.44 0.90 -0.90
C ILE A 156 10.23 -0.23 0.11
N LYS A 157 9.24 -0.01 0.99
CA LYS A 157 8.74 -0.99 1.95
C LYS A 157 7.22 -0.94 1.94
N ILE A 158 6.59 -1.98 1.46
CA ILE A 158 5.13 -2.06 1.34
C ILE A 158 4.54 -2.67 2.60
N SER A 159 3.50 -2.06 3.13
CA SER A 159 2.66 -2.53 4.23
C SER A 159 1.18 -2.52 3.83
N GLY A 160 0.26 -2.45 4.78
CA GLY A 160 -1.16 -2.26 4.48
C GLY A 160 -1.90 -3.52 4.05
N LEU A 161 -1.41 -4.70 4.42
CA LEU A 161 -1.99 -6.00 4.08
C LEU A 161 -3.31 -6.31 4.83
N SER A 162 -3.94 -5.33 5.47
CA SER A 162 -5.18 -5.50 6.24
C SER A 162 -6.35 -6.07 5.43
N PHE A 163 -6.35 -5.84 4.12
CA PHE A 163 -7.41 -6.26 3.19
C PHE A 163 -6.96 -7.34 2.22
N SER A 164 -5.78 -7.90 2.44
CA SER A 164 -5.23 -8.92 1.55
C SER A 164 -6.03 -10.21 1.59
N ILE A 165 -6.10 -10.86 0.43
CA ILE A 165 -6.80 -12.13 0.24
C ILE A 165 -5.81 -13.15 -0.29
N GLU A 166 -5.70 -14.29 0.41
CA GLU A 166 -4.89 -15.43 0.00
C GLU A 166 -5.68 -16.35 -0.93
N ASP A 167 -4.97 -17.00 -1.84
CA ASP A 167 -5.51 -17.97 -2.79
C ASP A 167 -6.76 -17.48 -3.53
N PRO A 168 -6.73 -16.28 -4.15
CA PRO A 168 -7.86 -15.85 -4.96
C PRO A 168 -8.06 -16.85 -6.12
N PRO A 169 -9.28 -17.04 -6.62
CA PRO A 169 -9.54 -17.92 -7.75
C PRO A 169 -8.66 -17.55 -8.95
N LEU A 170 -7.92 -18.50 -9.49
CA LEU A 170 -6.93 -18.29 -10.56
C LEU A 170 -7.56 -17.86 -11.89
N GLN A 171 -8.82 -18.10 -12.11
CA GLN A 171 -9.53 -17.76 -13.34
C GLN A 171 -10.95 -17.28 -13.03
N GLY A 172 -11.11 -15.95 -12.87
CA GLY A 172 -12.41 -15.30 -12.97
C GLY A 172 -13.55 -15.83 -12.08
N GLY A 173 -13.21 -16.68 -11.12
CA GLY A 173 -14.16 -17.12 -10.12
C GLY A 173 -14.50 -15.96 -9.21
N ASP A 174 -15.79 -15.76 -8.96
CA ASP A 174 -16.27 -14.74 -8.05
C ASP A 174 -15.79 -15.09 -6.64
N ILE A 175 -14.91 -14.27 -6.08
CA ILE A 175 -14.70 -14.29 -4.64
C ILE A 175 -15.88 -13.53 -4.05
N ASP A 176 -16.73 -14.26 -3.38
CA ASP A 176 -17.71 -13.64 -2.51
C ASP A 176 -16.97 -13.12 -1.27
N LEU A 177 -16.61 -11.84 -1.28
CA LEU A 177 -15.94 -11.18 -0.14
C LEU A 177 -16.80 -11.27 1.14
N ASN A 178 -18.11 -11.54 1.03
CA ASN A 178 -18.94 -11.81 2.18
C ASN A 178 -18.68 -13.20 2.78
N LYS A 179 -18.09 -14.11 2.01
CA LYS A 179 -17.70 -15.47 2.46
C LYS A 179 -16.21 -15.59 2.73
N TYR A 180 -15.39 -14.73 2.10
CA TYR A 180 -13.96 -14.74 2.29
C TYR A 180 -13.57 -13.79 3.42
N THR A 181 -13.42 -14.33 4.59
CA THR A 181 -12.71 -13.68 5.68
C THR A 181 -11.32 -14.27 5.73
N PRO A 182 -10.24 -13.46 5.75
CA PRO A 182 -8.91 -13.98 6.02
C PRO A 182 -8.97 -14.88 7.27
N PRO A 183 -8.24 -15.99 7.34
CA PRO A 183 -8.33 -16.95 8.44
C PRO A 183 -8.16 -16.33 9.83
N SER A 184 -7.42 -15.24 9.94
CA SER A 184 -7.25 -14.43 11.16
C SER A 184 -8.35 -13.38 11.41
N CYS A 185 -9.19 -13.12 10.41
CA CYS A 185 -10.26 -12.11 10.44
C CYS A 185 -11.66 -12.71 10.36
N ASN A 186 -11.82 -14.02 10.60
CA ASN A 186 -13.04 -14.81 10.44
C ASN A 186 -14.27 -14.34 11.26
N ASN A 187 -14.18 -13.21 11.97
CA ASN A 187 -15.24 -12.68 12.81
C ASN A 187 -15.70 -11.26 12.44
N ILE A 188 -15.41 -10.78 11.23
CA ILE A 188 -16.14 -9.63 10.70
C ILE A 188 -17.52 -10.17 10.33
N ASN A 189 -18.37 -10.35 11.36
CA ASN A 189 -19.71 -10.84 11.19
C ASN A 189 -20.45 -9.97 10.19
N ALA A 190 -20.95 -10.58 9.13
CA ALA A 190 -21.91 -9.99 8.20
C ALA A 190 -23.19 -9.45 8.90
N GLN A 191 -23.35 -9.72 10.20
CA GLN A 191 -24.44 -9.22 11.04
C GLN A 191 -24.28 -7.78 11.49
N ASN A 192 -23.07 -7.23 11.44
CA ASN A 192 -22.82 -5.84 11.87
C ASN A 192 -22.48 -4.99 10.66
N ASN A 193 -23.29 -4.65 9.77
CA ASN A 193 -23.20 -3.71 8.64
C ASN A 193 -21.95 -2.78 8.56
N PHE A 194 -20.85 -3.14 9.25
CA PHE A 194 -19.57 -2.44 9.23
C PHE A 194 -18.72 -3.02 8.12
N LEU A 195 -18.69 -2.32 7.02
CA LEU A 195 -17.77 -2.60 5.93
C LEU A 195 -16.48 -1.79 6.20
N ALA A 196 -15.45 -2.45 6.74
CA ALA A 196 -14.11 -1.90 6.69
C ALA A 196 -13.73 -1.76 5.21
N LEU A 197 -13.52 -0.55 4.73
CA LEU A 197 -13.14 -0.27 3.35
C LEU A 197 -11.71 0.25 3.31
N PRO A 198 -10.90 -0.19 2.34
CA PRO A 198 -9.65 0.48 2.02
C PRO A 198 -9.89 1.91 1.52
N ASP A 199 -8.81 2.66 1.26
CA ASP A 199 -8.94 4.00 0.68
C ASP A 199 -9.53 3.93 -0.73
N LEU A 200 -10.79 4.33 -0.88
CA LEU A 200 -11.53 4.29 -2.14
C LEU A 200 -10.85 5.05 -3.28
N SER A 201 -9.92 5.97 -2.97
CA SER A 201 -9.16 6.72 -3.97
C SER A 201 -8.22 5.85 -4.81
N PHE A 202 -7.91 4.65 -4.33
CA PHE A 202 -6.96 3.73 -4.99
C PHE A 202 -7.55 2.35 -5.27
N VAL A 203 -8.79 2.10 -4.90
CA VAL A 203 -9.42 0.77 -5.01
C VAL A 203 -10.00 0.54 -6.40
N ALA A 204 -9.90 -0.69 -6.86
CA ALA A 204 -10.45 -1.12 -8.14
C ALA A 204 -12.00 -1.19 -8.11
N PRO A 205 -12.67 -0.86 -9.26
CA PRO A 205 -14.12 -0.79 -9.30
C PRO A 205 -14.83 -2.09 -8.96
N GLU A 206 -14.31 -3.23 -9.35
CA GLU A 206 -14.91 -4.53 -9.05
C GLU A 206 -14.96 -4.83 -7.55
N LEU A 207 -14.00 -4.34 -6.77
CA LEU A 207 -14.01 -4.51 -5.32
C LEU A 207 -15.14 -3.69 -4.67
N VAL A 208 -15.32 -2.43 -5.09
CA VAL A 208 -16.31 -1.53 -4.50
C VAL A 208 -17.73 -1.78 -5.01
N LEU A 209 -17.87 -2.06 -6.32
CA LEU A 209 -19.17 -2.15 -6.97
C LEU A 209 -19.76 -3.57 -6.92
N ASN A 210 -18.90 -4.58 -6.96
CA ASN A 210 -19.31 -5.97 -7.11
C ASN A 210 -18.87 -6.84 -5.94
N ASN A 211 -18.11 -6.30 -5.00
CA ASN A 211 -17.51 -7.02 -3.87
C ASN A 211 -16.64 -8.21 -4.32
N LYS A 212 -15.89 -8.00 -5.43
CA LYS A 212 -15.02 -9.00 -6.05
C LYS A 212 -13.58 -8.53 -6.05
N SER A 213 -12.66 -9.45 -5.79
CA SER A 213 -11.22 -9.18 -5.77
C SER A 213 -10.49 -10.15 -6.68
N PHE A 214 -9.53 -9.60 -7.44
CA PHE A 214 -8.70 -10.34 -8.38
C PHE A 214 -7.27 -9.81 -8.31
N TYR A 215 -6.30 -10.55 -8.84
CA TYR A 215 -4.94 -10.03 -9.04
C TYR A 215 -4.93 -8.73 -9.89
N SER A 216 -5.86 -8.62 -10.83
CA SER A 216 -6.04 -7.41 -11.64
C SER A 216 -6.58 -6.22 -10.85
N SER A 217 -7.11 -6.39 -9.64
CA SER A 217 -7.51 -5.28 -8.77
C SER A 217 -6.30 -4.50 -8.27
N ASP A 218 -5.22 -5.19 -7.91
CA ASP A 218 -3.95 -4.54 -7.55
C ASP A 218 -3.32 -3.81 -8.74
N MET A 219 -3.53 -4.31 -9.97
CA MET A 219 -3.04 -3.64 -11.19
C MET A 219 -3.73 -2.29 -11.43
N PHE A 220 -5.00 -2.18 -11.10
CA PHE A 220 -5.71 -0.89 -11.14
C PHE A 220 -5.16 0.08 -10.09
N SER A 221 -4.97 -0.39 -8.87
CA SER A 221 -4.37 0.41 -7.79
C SER A 221 -2.95 0.87 -8.15
N LEU A 222 -2.13 -0.02 -8.74
CA LEU A 222 -0.82 0.32 -9.28
C LEU A 222 -0.91 1.43 -10.33
N GLY A 223 -1.86 1.34 -11.25
CA GLY A 223 -2.10 2.39 -12.25
C GLY A 223 -2.40 3.75 -11.63
N LEU A 224 -3.22 3.78 -10.58
CA LEU A 224 -3.55 5.01 -9.85
C LEU A 224 -2.34 5.59 -9.10
N ILE A 225 -1.52 4.74 -8.51
CA ILE A 225 -0.27 5.16 -7.86
C ILE A 225 0.68 5.76 -8.90
N ILE A 226 0.91 5.06 -10.02
CA ILE A 226 1.77 5.56 -11.11
C ILE A 226 1.26 6.91 -11.62
N TYR A 227 -0.04 7.05 -11.86
CA TYR A 227 -0.62 8.32 -12.28
C TYR A 227 -0.34 9.43 -11.26
N GLN A 228 -0.56 9.16 -9.98
CA GLN A 228 -0.35 10.17 -8.93
C GLN A 228 1.10 10.64 -8.84
N ILE A 229 2.06 9.73 -8.92
CA ILE A 229 3.49 10.08 -8.79
C ILE A 229 4.08 10.68 -10.08
N LEU A 230 3.47 10.40 -11.24
CA LEU A 230 3.88 10.97 -12.53
C LEU A 230 3.12 12.24 -12.90
N LYS A 231 2.06 12.63 -12.21
CA LYS A 231 1.18 13.75 -12.62
C LYS A 231 1.92 15.04 -12.94
N ASP A 232 2.94 15.39 -12.14
CA ASP A 232 3.73 16.60 -12.33
C ASP A 232 4.59 16.52 -13.62
N HIS A 233 5.05 15.33 -13.99
CA HIS A 233 5.77 15.06 -15.23
C HIS A 233 4.84 14.92 -16.44
N LEU A 234 3.56 14.65 -16.21
CA LEU A 234 2.53 14.57 -17.26
C LEU A 234 1.93 15.96 -17.59
N GLY A 235 2.39 17.02 -16.90
CA GLY A 235 1.85 18.38 -17.08
C GLY A 235 0.44 18.57 -16.53
N ASP A 236 -0.01 17.66 -15.68
CA ASP A 236 -1.32 17.73 -15.03
C ASP A 236 -1.19 18.41 -13.66
N ASN A 237 -1.14 19.74 -13.67
CA ASN A 237 -1.11 20.56 -12.46
C ASN A 237 -2.44 20.53 -11.66
N LYS A 238 -3.39 19.71 -12.06
CA LYS A 238 -4.70 19.60 -11.43
C LYS A 238 -4.79 18.30 -10.63
N THR A 239 -5.24 18.49 -9.41
CA THR A 239 -5.69 17.52 -8.42
C THR A 239 -5.87 16.06 -8.87
N HIS A 240 -5.42 15.15 -8.00
CA HIS A 240 -5.64 13.71 -7.96
C HIS A 240 -6.90 13.26 -8.73
N LEU A 241 -6.78 12.20 -9.54
CA LEU A 241 -7.88 11.59 -10.30
C LEU A 241 -9.15 11.39 -9.43
N PHE A 242 -8.96 10.98 -8.19
CA PHE A 242 -10.00 10.65 -7.22
C PHE A 242 -10.15 11.66 -6.06
N MET A 243 -9.46 12.80 -6.06
CA MET A 243 -9.57 13.79 -4.97
C MET A 243 -10.98 14.39 -4.76
N LYS A 244 -11.90 14.09 -5.67
CA LYS A 244 -13.31 14.48 -5.51
C LYS A 244 -14.15 13.47 -4.74
N LEU A 245 -13.58 12.36 -4.27
CA LEU A 245 -14.29 11.46 -3.34
C LEU A 245 -14.29 12.07 -1.94
N SER A 246 -14.76 13.34 -1.84
CA SER A 246 -15.04 13.97 -0.56
C SER A 246 -15.91 13.00 0.24
N ASN A 247 -15.42 12.51 1.35
CA ASN A 247 -16.08 11.64 2.32
C ASN A 247 -15.93 10.12 2.14
N ASN A 248 -15.02 9.61 1.30
CA ASN A 248 -14.80 8.15 1.14
C ASN A 248 -16.13 7.37 1.01
N SER A 249 -17.07 7.91 0.24
CA SER A 249 -18.42 7.39 0.10
C SER A 249 -18.53 6.50 -1.13
N ILE A 250 -19.12 5.31 -0.96
CA ILE A 250 -19.42 4.37 -2.06
C ILE A 250 -20.27 5.05 -3.15
N ASN A 251 -21.23 5.90 -2.78
CA ASN A 251 -22.06 6.61 -3.77
C ASN A 251 -21.24 7.62 -4.59
N SER A 252 -20.34 8.36 -3.95
CA SER A 252 -19.43 9.26 -4.66
C SER A 252 -18.51 8.48 -5.60
N TYR A 253 -18.02 7.32 -5.17
CA TYR A 253 -17.24 6.42 -6.00
C TYR A 253 -18.01 5.92 -7.22
N LYS A 254 -19.26 5.43 -7.04
CA LYS A 254 -20.14 5.00 -8.13
C LYS A 254 -20.35 6.11 -9.16
N ASN A 255 -20.67 7.30 -8.71
CA ASN A 255 -20.90 8.47 -9.59
C ASN A 255 -19.63 8.82 -10.37
N PHE A 256 -18.47 8.78 -9.74
CA PHE A 256 -17.21 9.03 -10.41
C PHE A 256 -16.91 7.94 -11.47
N MET A 257 -17.11 6.66 -11.15
CA MET A 257 -16.87 5.57 -12.08
C MET A 257 -17.78 5.59 -13.31
N ASN A 258 -18.95 6.22 -13.24
CA ASN A 258 -19.81 6.42 -14.42
C ASN A 258 -19.16 7.34 -15.47
N SER A 259 -18.36 8.31 -15.06
CA SER A 259 -17.65 9.24 -15.94
C SER A 259 -16.17 8.92 -16.15
N PHE A 260 -15.68 7.82 -15.55
CA PHE A 260 -14.27 7.50 -15.47
C PHE A 260 -13.59 7.39 -16.85
N ASP A 261 -14.18 6.64 -17.79
CA ASP A 261 -13.60 6.41 -19.10
C ASP A 261 -13.50 7.72 -19.91
N SER A 262 -14.55 8.55 -19.85
CA SER A 262 -14.54 9.88 -20.47
C SER A 262 -13.50 10.81 -19.82
N TYR A 263 -13.38 10.76 -18.51
CA TYR A 263 -12.38 11.53 -17.78
C TYR A 263 -10.96 11.07 -18.16
N LEU A 264 -10.71 9.76 -18.16
CA LEU A 264 -9.42 9.19 -18.49
C LEU A 264 -8.97 9.54 -19.91
N SER A 265 -9.87 9.45 -20.90
CA SER A 265 -9.57 9.80 -22.30
C SER A 265 -9.22 11.28 -22.50
N THR A 266 -9.76 12.18 -21.65
CA THR A 266 -9.40 13.60 -21.70
C THR A 266 -8.05 13.90 -21.05
N LYS A 267 -7.58 13.04 -20.14
CA LYS A 267 -6.35 13.22 -19.36
C LYS A 267 -5.15 12.49 -19.95
N LEU A 268 -5.36 11.28 -20.43
CA LEU A 268 -4.33 10.48 -21.05
C LEU A 268 -4.34 10.68 -22.58
N LYS A 269 -3.51 11.61 -23.05
CA LYS A 269 -3.17 11.67 -24.46
C LYS A 269 -2.15 10.57 -24.76
N PHE A 270 -2.52 9.57 -25.57
CA PHE A 270 -1.74 8.35 -25.84
C PHE A 270 -0.44 8.57 -26.64
N GLU A 271 0.23 9.71 -26.44
CA GLU A 271 1.40 10.10 -27.23
C GLU A 271 2.73 9.61 -26.66
N ASN A 272 2.73 8.98 -25.48
CA ASN A 272 3.93 8.48 -24.84
C ASN A 272 3.71 7.15 -24.09
N ASP A 273 4.83 6.47 -23.78
CA ASP A 273 4.83 5.17 -23.11
C ASP A 273 4.16 5.18 -21.74
N ASP A 274 4.23 6.30 -21.00
CA ASP A 274 3.60 6.42 -19.67
C ASP A 274 2.08 6.35 -19.79
N ASN A 275 1.51 7.10 -20.74
CA ASN A 275 0.09 7.13 -21.01
C ASN A 275 -0.42 5.80 -21.55
N PHE A 276 0.40 5.13 -22.38
CA PHE A 276 0.07 3.80 -22.88
C PHE A 276 -0.02 2.78 -21.72
N LEU A 277 0.98 2.75 -20.82
CA LEU A 277 0.96 1.90 -19.63
C LEU A 277 -0.27 2.19 -18.76
N LEU A 278 -0.51 3.46 -18.44
CA LEU A 278 -1.65 3.89 -17.62
C LEU A 278 -2.99 3.48 -18.24
N SER A 279 -3.13 3.60 -19.57
CA SER A 279 -4.36 3.19 -20.28
C SER A 279 -4.66 1.70 -20.15
N LYS A 280 -3.62 0.87 -20.04
CA LYS A 280 -3.77 -0.59 -19.84
C LYS A 280 -4.11 -0.94 -18.40
N LEU A 281 -3.45 -0.29 -17.44
CA LEU A 281 -3.66 -0.55 -16.01
C LEU A 281 -5.02 -0.04 -15.51
N LEU A 282 -5.46 1.12 -16.01
CA LEU A 282 -6.66 1.81 -15.57
C LEU A 282 -7.93 1.39 -16.34
N GLN A 283 -7.93 0.22 -17.00
CA GLN A 283 -9.14 -0.34 -17.59
C GLN A 283 -10.21 -0.58 -16.52
N LYS A 284 -11.44 -0.10 -16.78
CA LYS A 284 -12.57 -0.32 -15.86
C LYS A 284 -12.91 -1.80 -15.75
N GLN A 285 -12.83 -2.53 -16.84
CA GLN A 285 -13.04 -3.97 -16.90
C GLN A 285 -11.77 -4.69 -16.43
N TYR A 286 -11.86 -5.46 -15.34
CA TYR A 286 -10.72 -6.10 -14.70
C TYR A 286 -9.99 -7.12 -15.60
N ASN A 287 -10.73 -7.82 -16.49
CA ASN A 287 -10.19 -8.82 -17.41
C ASN A 287 -9.39 -8.23 -18.60
N LEU A 288 -9.46 -6.91 -18.81
CA LEU A 288 -8.68 -6.21 -19.84
C LEU A 288 -7.35 -5.67 -19.31
N ARG A 289 -7.14 -5.72 -17.99
CA ARG A 289 -5.89 -5.29 -17.37
C ARG A 289 -4.81 -6.35 -17.54
N PRO A 290 -3.57 -5.97 -17.86
CA PRO A 290 -2.45 -6.90 -17.93
C PRO A 290 -2.12 -7.46 -16.55
N ARG A 291 -1.56 -8.66 -16.51
CA ARG A 291 -0.92 -9.19 -15.30
C ARG A 291 0.41 -8.44 -15.06
N VAL A 292 0.89 -8.48 -13.83
CA VAL A 292 2.16 -7.83 -13.49
C VAL A 292 3.34 -8.37 -14.32
N ARG A 293 3.36 -9.66 -14.61
CA ARG A 293 4.37 -10.29 -15.48
C ARG A 293 4.37 -9.67 -16.87
N ASP A 294 3.20 -9.42 -17.45
CA ASP A 294 3.07 -8.91 -18.82
C ASP A 294 3.61 -7.46 -18.95
N ILE A 295 3.55 -6.67 -17.86
CA ILE A 295 4.07 -5.29 -17.89
C ILE A 295 5.57 -5.19 -17.61
N ILE A 296 6.13 -6.08 -16.78
CA ILE A 296 7.56 -6.06 -16.43
C ILE A 296 8.44 -6.25 -17.67
N ASP A 297 7.98 -7.00 -18.67
CA ASP A 297 8.70 -7.26 -19.92
C ASP A 297 8.53 -6.14 -20.97
N THR A 298 7.72 -5.12 -20.67
CA THR A 298 7.52 -3.99 -21.62
C THR A 298 8.74 -3.05 -21.65
N PRO A 299 8.93 -2.28 -22.76
CA PRO A 299 10.00 -1.29 -22.87
C PRO A 299 9.97 -0.24 -21.75
N TRP A 300 8.80 0.07 -21.21
CA TRP A 300 8.66 1.02 -20.10
C TRP A 300 9.46 0.58 -18.86
N PHE A 301 9.43 -0.72 -18.54
CA PHE A 301 10.15 -1.33 -17.41
C PHE A 301 11.59 -1.71 -17.76
N ASN A 302 11.91 -1.89 -19.04
CA ASN A 302 13.23 -2.29 -19.54
C ASN A 302 14.03 -1.13 -20.14
N ASP A 303 13.78 0.10 -19.71
CA ASP A 303 14.51 1.29 -20.18
C ASP A 303 16.03 1.11 -19.93
N PRO A 304 16.88 1.22 -20.99
CA PRO A 304 18.33 1.06 -20.86
C PRO A 304 18.98 2.02 -19.84
N LYS A 305 18.41 3.22 -19.66
CA LYS A 305 18.87 4.20 -18.67
C LYS A 305 18.72 3.70 -17.24
N LEU A 306 17.67 2.91 -16.96
CA LEU A 306 17.46 2.28 -15.67
C LEU A 306 18.49 1.20 -15.38
N LYS A 307 18.88 0.42 -16.40
CA LYS A 307 19.93 -0.60 -16.26
C LYS A 307 21.27 0.05 -15.93
N ALA A 308 21.59 1.17 -16.56
CA ALA A 308 22.81 1.94 -16.28
C ALA A 308 22.82 2.53 -14.87
N LEU A 309 21.69 3.09 -14.40
CA LEU A 309 21.55 3.63 -13.05
C LEU A 309 21.76 2.53 -11.98
N ASN A 310 21.12 1.38 -12.15
CA ASN A 310 21.27 0.25 -11.25
C ASN A 310 22.72 -0.27 -11.19
N PHE A 311 23.43 -0.25 -12.31
CA PHE A 311 24.85 -0.62 -12.36
C PHE A 311 25.70 0.35 -11.53
N VAL A 312 25.50 1.65 -11.66
CA VAL A 312 26.24 2.68 -10.88
C VAL A 312 25.95 2.55 -9.39
N MET A 313 24.68 2.43 -8.99
CA MET A 313 24.30 2.29 -7.57
C MET A 313 24.87 1.01 -6.93
N ASN A 314 24.96 -0.08 -7.68
CA ASN A 314 25.59 -1.32 -7.20
C ASN A 314 27.10 -1.20 -7.03
N LEU A 315 27.77 -0.39 -7.84
CA LEU A 315 29.20 -0.10 -7.66
C LEU A 315 29.44 0.72 -6.39
N GLU A 316 28.69 1.79 -6.17
CA GLU A 316 28.81 2.63 -4.97
C GLU A 316 28.51 1.86 -3.67
N SER A 317 27.52 0.97 -3.68
CA SER A 317 27.20 0.13 -2.51
C SER A 317 28.26 -0.91 -2.20
N ASN A 318 29.01 -1.39 -3.19
CA ASN A 318 30.12 -2.33 -3.01
C ASN A 318 31.39 -1.65 -2.52
N ASP A 319 31.60 -0.39 -2.86
CA ASP A 319 32.76 0.38 -2.37
C ASP A 319 32.58 0.80 -0.91
N GLN A 320 31.37 1.10 -0.46
CA GLN A 320 31.07 1.38 0.95
C GLN A 320 31.17 0.16 1.88
N LYS A 321 31.12 -1.05 1.35
CA LYS A 321 31.31 -2.29 2.14
C LYS A 321 32.77 -2.71 2.27
N LYS A 322 33.70 -1.98 1.66
CA LYS A 322 35.16 -2.26 1.69
C LYS A 322 35.95 -1.33 2.63
N ILE A 323 35.27 -0.42 3.31
CA ILE A 323 35.80 0.45 4.36
C ILE A 323 35.24 0.00 5.70
#